data_8a159221361ed2a31443885f111872ba
#
_entry.id   8a159221361ed2a31443885f111872ba
#
_cell.length_a   1.000
_cell.length_b   1.000
_cell.length_c   1.000
_cell.angle_alpha   90.00
_cell.angle_beta   90.00
_cell.angle_gamma   90.00
#
_symmetry.space_group_name_H-M   'P 1'
#
loop_
_entity.id
_entity.type
_entity.pdbx_description
1 polymer ?
#
loop_
_entity_poly.entity_id
_entity_poly.type
_entity_poly.pdbx_seq_one_letter_code
_entity_poly.pdbx_strand_id
1 'polypeptide(L)'
;MVQPWDELPALDRPEILQFIFYPRWDFSEKPGVANVTVCSIPVDEAVSISCRFYFGSEKYPNILFFHGNGEIASDYDDIGSIYNQIGLNLFVADYRGYGMSGGKPTLTSMIKDAHPIFEGFKQVLKEKDFSGPLFIMGRSLGSVSALELAYHYQSQLSGLIVESGFANIFNLFEYLGFPAKAVGLTGAETPTGLQLIRKISIPTLVMHGENDQIVPLEEARVLHDNVAAADKRLLIIPGVDHNTIFLRGMEQYLQELKNFVSTHS
;
A
#
# COMPACT_ATOMS: atom_id res chain seq x y z
N MET A 1 -14.18 -20.71 10.09
CA MET A 1 -12.94 -19.95 10.37
C MET A 1 -13.29 -18.50 10.15
N VAL A 2 -13.08 -17.65 11.16
CA VAL A 2 -13.27 -16.19 11.05
C VAL A 2 -12.23 -15.69 10.04
N GLN A 3 -12.65 -14.97 9.00
CA GLN A 3 -11.71 -14.33 8.08
C GLN A 3 -11.05 -13.15 8.79
N PRO A 4 -9.80 -12.81 8.47
CA PRO A 4 -9.06 -11.77 9.20
C PRO A 4 -9.73 -10.38 9.26
N TRP A 5 -10.66 -10.12 8.34
CA TRP A 5 -11.33 -8.83 8.21
C TRP A 5 -12.86 -8.86 8.42
N ASP A 6 -13.42 -9.97 8.95
CA ASP A 6 -14.87 -10.11 9.16
C ASP A 6 -15.45 -9.04 10.11
N GLU A 7 -14.61 -8.45 10.97
CA GLU A 7 -15.00 -7.42 11.95
C GLU A 7 -14.83 -5.98 11.45
N LEU A 8 -14.24 -5.76 10.26
CA LEU A 8 -14.07 -4.43 9.69
C LEU A 8 -15.35 -3.59 9.58
N PRO A 9 -16.53 -4.17 9.24
CA PRO A 9 -17.76 -3.38 9.23
C PRO A 9 -18.06 -2.69 10.56
N ALA A 10 -17.59 -3.22 11.70
CA ALA A 10 -17.72 -2.57 13.00
C ALA A 10 -16.84 -1.32 13.14
N LEU A 11 -15.82 -1.17 12.29
CA LEU A 11 -14.93 -0.01 12.23
C LEU A 11 -15.38 1.03 11.19
N ASP A 12 -16.36 0.70 10.32
CA ASP A 12 -16.90 1.63 9.30
C ASP A 12 -17.89 2.63 9.89
N ARG A 13 -17.65 3.10 11.11
CA ARG A 13 -18.47 4.09 11.79
C ARG A 13 -17.99 5.50 11.45
N PRO A 14 -18.91 6.48 11.28
CA PRO A 14 -18.56 7.84 10.84
C PRO A 14 -17.45 8.50 11.65
N GLU A 15 -17.47 8.33 12.97
CA GLU A 15 -16.49 8.91 13.89
C GLU A 15 -15.08 8.33 13.71
N ILE A 16 -14.98 7.06 13.28
CA ILE A 16 -13.71 6.39 12.98
C ILE A 16 -13.25 6.80 11.58
N LEU A 17 -14.13 6.73 10.59
CA LEU A 17 -13.79 7.03 9.20
C LEU A 17 -13.32 8.47 9.01
N GLN A 18 -13.98 9.45 9.67
CA GLN A 18 -13.57 10.85 9.65
C GLN A 18 -12.20 11.09 10.30
N PHE A 19 -11.82 10.22 11.24
CA PHE A 19 -10.52 10.31 11.90
C PHE A 19 -9.40 9.68 11.08
N ILE A 20 -9.73 8.58 10.35
CA ILE A 20 -8.72 7.82 9.60
C ILE A 20 -8.50 8.41 8.20
N PHE A 21 -9.57 8.74 7.46
CA PHE A 21 -9.47 9.09 6.06
C PHE A 21 -9.43 10.60 5.84
N TYR A 22 -8.43 11.04 5.07
CA TYR A 22 -8.24 12.43 4.63
C TYR A 22 -8.26 12.50 3.11
N PRO A 23 -9.41 12.26 2.45
CA PRO A 23 -9.49 12.24 1.00
C PRO A 23 -9.15 13.61 0.41
N ARG A 24 -8.35 13.60 -0.65
CA ARG A 24 -8.00 14.76 -1.46
C ARG A 24 -8.49 14.53 -2.88
N TRP A 25 -9.00 15.57 -3.51
CA TRP A 25 -9.45 15.52 -4.90
C TRP A 25 -8.33 15.95 -5.84
N ASP A 26 -8.21 15.25 -6.97
CA ASP A 26 -7.38 15.65 -8.10
C ASP A 26 -8.29 16.07 -9.26
N PHE A 27 -8.02 17.24 -9.82
CA PHE A 27 -8.72 17.76 -10.98
C PHE A 27 -7.84 17.74 -12.24
N SER A 28 -6.61 17.22 -12.14
CA SER A 28 -5.67 17.14 -13.25
C SER A 28 -5.93 15.87 -14.08
N GLU A 29 -6.68 16.03 -15.17
CA GLU A 29 -6.99 14.91 -16.10
C GLU A 29 -5.75 14.41 -16.86
N LYS A 30 -4.72 15.22 -16.99
CA LYS A 30 -3.52 14.89 -17.74
C LYS A 30 -2.27 15.01 -16.87
N PRO A 31 -1.52 13.91 -16.74
CA PRO A 31 -0.19 13.96 -16.11
C PRO A 31 0.72 14.90 -16.90
N GLY A 32 1.44 15.78 -16.16
CA GLY A 32 2.45 16.67 -16.75
C GLY A 32 3.75 15.97 -17.17
N VAL A 33 3.82 14.65 -17.03
CA VAL A 33 5.03 13.84 -17.20
C VAL A 33 4.86 12.80 -18.30
N ALA A 34 5.98 12.39 -18.92
CA ALA A 34 6.00 11.37 -19.95
C ALA A 34 5.90 9.96 -19.33
N ASN A 35 5.50 8.99 -20.15
CA ASN A 35 5.45 7.56 -19.77
C ASN A 35 4.53 7.28 -18.58
N VAL A 36 3.39 7.94 -18.56
CA VAL A 36 2.32 7.67 -17.60
C VAL A 36 0.99 7.48 -18.32
N THR A 37 0.19 6.54 -17.80
CA THR A 37 -1.18 6.32 -18.25
C THR A 37 -2.11 6.44 -17.04
N VAL A 38 -3.15 7.26 -17.17
CA VAL A 38 -4.26 7.28 -16.21
C VAL A 38 -5.20 6.13 -16.54
N CYS A 39 -5.51 5.31 -15.55
CA CYS A 39 -6.40 4.17 -15.65
C CYS A 39 -7.61 4.38 -14.73
N SER A 40 -8.76 3.82 -15.10
CA SER A 40 -9.96 3.81 -14.27
C SER A 40 -10.40 2.35 -14.11
N ILE A 41 -10.34 1.83 -12.90
CA ILE A 41 -10.66 0.43 -12.60
C ILE A 41 -12.01 0.36 -11.88
N PRO A 42 -13.04 -0.26 -12.46
CA PRO A 42 -14.33 -0.45 -11.79
C PRO A 42 -14.15 -1.42 -10.61
N VAL A 43 -14.64 -1.02 -9.44
CA VAL A 43 -14.61 -1.84 -8.21
C VAL A 43 -16.00 -2.31 -7.79
N ASP A 44 -17.03 -1.64 -8.29
CA ASP A 44 -18.43 -2.08 -8.24
C ASP A 44 -19.23 -1.43 -9.40
N GLU A 45 -20.56 -1.62 -9.43
CA GLU A 45 -21.42 -1.10 -10.52
C GLU A 45 -21.41 0.43 -10.66
N ALA A 46 -21.10 1.16 -9.58
CA ALA A 46 -21.23 2.62 -9.51
C ALA A 46 -19.90 3.34 -9.26
N VAL A 47 -18.85 2.62 -8.86
CA VAL A 47 -17.59 3.21 -8.43
C VAL A 47 -16.41 2.66 -9.21
N SER A 48 -15.60 3.57 -9.73
CA SER A 48 -14.29 3.26 -10.30
C SER A 48 -13.20 3.96 -9.52
N ILE A 49 -12.05 3.31 -9.42
CA ILE A 49 -10.84 3.82 -8.79
C ILE A 49 -9.92 4.36 -9.87
N SER A 50 -9.46 5.59 -9.67
CA SER A 50 -8.44 6.21 -10.50
C SER A 50 -7.05 5.66 -10.12
N CYS A 51 -6.27 5.36 -11.14
CA CYS A 51 -4.91 4.86 -10.97
C CYS A 51 -3.97 5.56 -11.94
N ARG A 52 -2.68 5.62 -11.60
CA ARG A 52 -1.64 6.11 -12.50
C ARG A 52 -0.58 5.03 -12.68
N PHE A 53 -0.30 4.71 -13.94
CA PHE A 53 0.73 3.74 -14.31
C PHE A 53 1.94 4.45 -14.93
N TYR A 54 3.04 4.49 -14.19
CA TYR A 54 4.34 5.04 -14.59
C TYR A 54 5.22 3.90 -15.08
N PHE A 55 5.65 3.92 -16.34
CA PHE A 55 6.35 2.81 -16.95
C PHE A 55 7.61 3.21 -17.70
N GLY A 56 8.62 2.36 -17.63
CA GLY A 56 9.89 2.51 -18.35
C GLY A 56 10.08 1.45 -19.43
N SER A 57 9.71 0.20 -19.16
CA SER A 57 9.83 -0.92 -20.12
C SER A 57 8.82 -2.01 -19.79
N GLU A 58 8.37 -2.73 -20.82
CA GLU A 58 7.45 -3.87 -20.70
C GLU A 58 8.06 -5.05 -19.92
N LYS A 59 9.39 -5.09 -19.83
CA LYS A 59 10.14 -6.15 -19.12
C LYS A 59 10.48 -5.81 -17.67
N TYR A 60 10.32 -4.57 -17.26
CA TYR A 60 10.61 -4.19 -15.89
C TYR A 60 9.61 -4.84 -14.92
N PRO A 61 10.04 -5.18 -13.70
CA PRO A 61 9.12 -5.55 -12.63
C PRO A 61 8.04 -4.51 -12.42
N ASN A 62 6.82 -4.97 -12.14
CA ASN A 62 5.65 -4.13 -11.99
C ASN A 62 5.21 -4.10 -10.54
N ILE A 63 5.17 -2.93 -9.94
CA ILE A 63 4.75 -2.72 -8.56
C ILE A 63 3.34 -2.13 -8.56
N LEU A 64 2.35 -2.85 -8.00
CA LEU A 64 1.08 -2.25 -7.60
C LEU A 64 1.25 -1.62 -6.24
N PHE A 65 1.07 -0.31 -6.16
CA PHE A 65 1.31 0.49 -4.98
C PHE A 65 0.04 1.13 -4.43
N PHE A 66 -0.22 0.91 -3.15
CA PHE A 66 -1.25 1.56 -2.36
C PHE A 66 -0.62 2.64 -1.50
N HIS A 67 -0.97 3.89 -1.77
CA HIS A 67 -0.38 5.07 -1.14
C HIS A 67 -0.83 5.27 0.32
N GLY A 68 -0.18 6.18 1.02
CA GLY A 68 -0.52 6.57 2.39
C GLY A 68 -1.78 7.43 2.48
N ASN A 69 -2.28 7.61 3.70
CA ASN A 69 -3.44 8.45 3.93
C ASN A 69 -3.13 9.92 3.59
N GLY A 70 -4.10 10.61 2.97
CA GLY A 70 -3.93 11.99 2.53
C GLY A 70 -3.09 12.18 1.26
N GLU A 71 -2.54 11.11 0.70
CA GLU A 71 -1.88 11.10 -0.60
C GLU A 71 -2.87 10.74 -1.71
N ILE A 72 -2.50 11.00 -2.97
CA ILE A 72 -3.24 10.63 -4.17
C ILE A 72 -2.28 10.15 -5.25
N ALA A 73 -2.76 9.39 -6.22
CA ALA A 73 -1.90 8.82 -7.27
C ALA A 73 -1.11 9.89 -8.05
N SER A 74 -1.63 11.11 -8.19
CA SER A 74 -0.92 12.21 -8.86
C SER A 74 0.25 12.81 -8.07
N ASP A 75 0.32 12.61 -6.76
CA ASP A 75 1.49 13.02 -5.96
C ASP A 75 2.76 12.27 -6.39
N TYR A 76 2.61 11.17 -7.11
CA TYR A 76 3.70 10.33 -7.61
C TYR A 76 4.17 10.69 -9.01
N ASP A 77 3.66 11.76 -9.63
CA ASP A 77 4.06 12.17 -10.99
C ASP A 77 5.57 12.43 -11.09
N ASP A 78 6.18 13.11 -10.11
CA ASP A 78 7.63 13.35 -10.07
C ASP A 78 8.41 12.11 -9.59
N ILE A 79 7.79 11.22 -8.81
CA ILE A 79 8.41 10.04 -8.21
C ILE A 79 8.43 8.86 -9.19
N GLY A 80 7.39 8.68 -10.00
CA GLY A 80 7.28 7.56 -10.92
C GLY A 80 8.45 7.44 -11.89
N SER A 81 8.97 8.57 -12.37
CA SER A 81 10.16 8.59 -13.22
C SER A 81 11.42 8.08 -12.53
N ILE A 82 11.54 8.28 -11.21
CA ILE A 82 12.66 7.80 -10.39
C ILE A 82 12.62 6.28 -10.28
N TYR A 83 11.43 5.69 -10.11
CA TYR A 83 11.25 4.23 -10.16
C TYR A 83 11.66 3.67 -11.53
N ASN A 84 11.26 4.34 -12.62
CA ASN A 84 11.66 3.91 -13.96
C ASN A 84 13.19 3.95 -14.17
N GLN A 85 13.89 4.95 -13.61
CA GLN A 85 15.35 5.06 -13.68
C GLN A 85 16.08 3.90 -12.98
N ILE A 86 15.48 3.29 -11.98
CA ILE A 86 16.04 2.11 -11.31
C ILE A 86 15.54 0.78 -11.90
N GLY A 87 14.77 0.83 -12.99
CA GLY A 87 14.30 -0.34 -13.72
C GLY A 87 13.01 -0.94 -13.19
N LEU A 88 12.13 -0.15 -12.60
CA LEU A 88 10.84 -0.57 -12.06
C LEU A 88 9.69 0.19 -12.72
N ASN A 89 8.56 -0.48 -12.94
CA ASN A 89 7.29 0.14 -13.28
C ASN A 89 6.47 0.32 -12.00
N LEU A 90 5.77 1.44 -11.87
CA LEU A 90 4.98 1.78 -10.70
C LEU A 90 3.52 2.03 -11.09
N PHE A 91 2.60 1.26 -10.54
CA PHE A 91 1.17 1.43 -10.71
C PHE A 91 0.56 1.87 -9.38
N VAL A 92 0.20 3.14 -9.26
CA VAL A 92 -0.36 3.72 -8.04
C VAL A 92 -1.88 3.73 -8.13
N ALA A 93 -2.54 3.14 -7.13
CA ALA A 93 -3.98 3.11 -7.04
C ALA A 93 -4.48 4.05 -5.93
N ASP A 94 -5.46 4.90 -6.27
CA ASP A 94 -6.22 5.67 -5.30
C ASP A 94 -7.18 4.79 -4.50
N TYR A 95 -7.91 5.38 -3.55
CA TYR A 95 -9.05 4.78 -2.86
C TYR A 95 -10.33 5.48 -3.25
N ARG A 96 -11.49 4.93 -2.84
CA ARG A 96 -12.78 5.65 -2.98
C ARG A 96 -12.67 7.05 -2.39
N GLY A 97 -13.11 8.05 -3.15
CA GLY A 97 -13.09 9.46 -2.74
C GLY A 97 -11.73 10.15 -2.78
N TYR A 98 -10.65 9.44 -3.16
CA TYR A 98 -9.32 10.02 -3.37
C TYR A 98 -9.06 10.26 -4.85
N GLY A 99 -8.25 11.27 -5.17
CA GLY A 99 -7.90 11.61 -6.54
C GLY A 99 -9.12 11.88 -7.39
N MET A 100 -9.27 11.13 -8.49
CA MET A 100 -10.45 11.19 -9.36
C MET A 100 -11.42 10.02 -9.11
N SER A 101 -11.22 9.25 -8.04
CA SER A 101 -12.05 8.09 -7.72
C SER A 101 -13.42 8.47 -7.19
N GLY A 102 -14.44 7.70 -7.55
CA GLY A 102 -15.78 7.85 -7.01
C GLY A 102 -15.94 7.30 -5.58
N GLY A 103 -17.15 7.47 -5.03
CA GLY A 103 -17.55 6.89 -3.75
C GLY A 103 -16.98 7.58 -2.52
N LYS A 104 -17.00 6.86 -1.38
CA LYS A 104 -16.44 7.31 -0.09
C LYS A 104 -15.59 6.19 0.49
N PRO A 105 -14.45 6.51 1.11
CA PRO A 105 -13.56 5.49 1.66
C PRO A 105 -14.15 4.90 2.94
N THR A 106 -13.99 3.59 3.09
CA THR A 106 -14.19 2.85 4.34
C THR A 106 -13.09 1.80 4.47
N LEU A 107 -12.87 1.30 5.68
CA LEU A 107 -11.90 0.22 5.88
C LEU A 107 -12.32 -1.05 5.14
N THR A 108 -13.61 -1.36 5.17
CA THR A 108 -14.16 -2.49 4.40
C THR A 108 -13.95 -2.30 2.90
N SER A 109 -14.18 -1.08 2.36
CA SER A 109 -13.97 -0.84 0.92
C SER A 109 -12.50 -0.93 0.53
N MET A 110 -11.57 -0.45 1.34
CA MET A 110 -10.13 -0.60 1.05
C MET A 110 -9.72 -2.06 0.82
N ILE A 111 -10.21 -2.96 1.67
CA ILE A 111 -9.93 -4.40 1.56
C ILE A 111 -10.62 -4.98 0.33
N LYS A 112 -11.92 -4.72 0.17
CA LYS A 112 -12.70 -5.31 -0.93
C LYS A 112 -12.25 -4.80 -2.30
N ASP A 113 -11.99 -3.51 -2.42
CA ASP A 113 -11.59 -2.88 -3.68
C ASP A 113 -10.18 -3.28 -4.11
N ALA A 114 -9.29 -3.65 -3.18
CA ALA A 114 -7.96 -4.11 -3.51
C ALA A 114 -7.98 -5.29 -4.51
N HIS A 115 -8.95 -6.21 -4.40
CA HIS A 115 -9.06 -7.36 -5.29
C HIS A 115 -9.39 -6.96 -6.75
N PRO A 116 -10.47 -6.23 -7.07
CA PRO A 116 -10.71 -5.76 -8.43
C PRO A 116 -9.62 -4.80 -8.93
N ILE A 117 -8.97 -4.01 -8.06
CA ILE A 117 -7.81 -3.19 -8.45
C ILE A 117 -6.66 -4.10 -8.92
N PHE A 118 -6.37 -5.19 -8.21
CA PHE A 118 -5.33 -6.13 -8.60
C PHE A 118 -5.65 -6.83 -9.94
N GLU A 119 -6.89 -7.25 -10.15
CA GLU A 119 -7.32 -7.83 -11.43
C GLU A 119 -7.23 -6.80 -12.57
N GLY A 120 -7.68 -5.56 -12.33
CA GLY A 120 -7.57 -4.47 -13.30
C GLY A 120 -6.12 -4.11 -13.62
N PHE A 121 -5.25 -4.08 -12.62
CA PHE A 121 -3.80 -3.92 -12.82
C PHE A 121 -3.23 -4.98 -13.77
N LYS A 122 -3.51 -6.27 -13.53
CA LYS A 122 -3.08 -7.37 -14.40
C LYS A 122 -3.63 -7.22 -15.83
N GLN A 123 -4.90 -6.79 -15.94
CA GLN A 123 -5.51 -6.56 -17.24
C GLN A 123 -4.80 -5.43 -18.01
N VAL A 124 -4.48 -4.30 -17.34
CA VAL A 124 -3.73 -3.19 -17.97
C VAL A 124 -2.34 -3.65 -18.43
N LEU A 125 -1.65 -4.43 -17.61
CA LEU A 125 -0.35 -5.00 -18.00
C LEU A 125 -0.46 -5.89 -19.23
N LYS A 126 -1.46 -6.77 -19.26
CA LYS A 126 -1.72 -7.68 -20.38
C LYS A 126 -2.06 -6.93 -21.67
N GLU A 127 -2.91 -5.92 -21.61
CA GLU A 127 -3.32 -5.12 -22.77
C GLU A 127 -2.18 -4.28 -23.36
N LYS A 128 -1.17 -3.99 -22.56
CA LYS A 128 0.01 -3.21 -22.95
C LYS A 128 1.27 -4.07 -23.13
N ASP A 129 1.14 -5.40 -23.13
CA ASP A 129 2.24 -6.37 -23.31
C ASP A 129 3.35 -6.31 -22.24
N PHE A 130 3.03 -5.83 -21.01
CA PHE A 130 3.96 -5.86 -19.89
C PHE A 130 4.07 -7.27 -19.32
N SER A 131 5.28 -7.80 -19.21
CA SER A 131 5.55 -9.20 -18.84
C SER A 131 6.46 -9.38 -17.62
N GLY A 132 6.92 -8.29 -17.02
CA GLY A 132 7.74 -8.33 -15.81
C GLY A 132 7.03 -8.90 -14.59
N PRO A 133 7.78 -9.40 -13.59
CA PRO A 133 7.22 -9.97 -12.37
C PRO A 133 6.41 -8.96 -11.57
N LEU A 134 5.48 -9.46 -10.75
CA LEU A 134 4.52 -8.66 -10.01
C LEU A 134 4.90 -8.54 -8.54
N PHE A 135 4.93 -7.32 -8.05
CA PHE A 135 5.11 -6.98 -6.64
C PHE A 135 3.93 -6.16 -6.13
N ILE A 136 3.62 -6.32 -4.85
CA ILE A 136 2.66 -5.46 -4.16
C ILE A 136 3.41 -4.59 -3.16
N MET A 137 3.06 -3.33 -3.10
CA MET A 137 3.61 -2.38 -2.15
C MET A 137 2.52 -1.58 -1.46
N GLY A 138 2.69 -1.33 -0.17
CA GLY A 138 1.79 -0.47 0.59
C GLY A 138 2.55 0.44 1.54
N ARG A 139 2.17 1.72 1.53
CA ARG A 139 2.72 2.74 2.42
C ARG A 139 1.70 3.12 3.48
N SER A 140 2.12 3.11 4.77
CA SER A 140 1.26 3.54 5.88
C SER A 140 -0.10 2.83 5.84
N LEU A 141 -1.20 3.58 5.71
CA LEU A 141 -2.56 3.04 5.57
C LEU A 141 -2.67 2.04 4.40
N GLY A 142 -1.94 2.26 3.32
CA GLY A 142 -1.93 1.37 2.15
C GLY A 142 -1.37 -0.03 2.42
N SER A 143 -0.64 -0.22 3.53
CA SER A 143 -0.19 -1.54 3.95
C SER A 143 -1.34 -2.51 4.20
N VAL A 144 -2.52 -2.03 4.58
CA VAL A 144 -3.73 -2.85 4.78
C VAL A 144 -4.13 -3.57 3.49
N SER A 145 -4.27 -2.82 2.38
CA SER A 145 -4.57 -3.39 1.06
C SER A 145 -3.45 -4.29 0.53
N ALA A 146 -2.19 -3.89 0.76
CA ALA A 146 -1.04 -4.68 0.32
C ALA A 146 -0.94 -6.04 1.04
N LEU A 147 -1.16 -6.07 2.35
CA LEU A 147 -1.17 -7.30 3.16
C LEU A 147 -2.31 -8.24 2.75
N GLU A 148 -3.50 -7.70 2.47
CA GLU A 148 -4.64 -8.46 1.97
C GLU A 148 -4.31 -9.17 0.65
N LEU A 149 -3.80 -8.43 -0.32
CA LEU A 149 -3.43 -9.00 -1.62
C LEU A 149 -2.27 -9.98 -1.51
N ALA A 150 -1.25 -9.65 -0.71
CA ALA A 150 -0.13 -10.56 -0.47
C ALA A 150 -0.60 -11.89 0.13
N TYR A 151 -1.56 -11.87 1.06
CA TYR A 151 -2.12 -13.09 1.63
C TYR A 151 -2.89 -13.94 0.61
N HIS A 152 -3.74 -13.33 -0.21
CA HIS A 152 -4.62 -14.05 -1.12
C HIS A 152 -3.95 -14.48 -2.44
N TYR A 153 -2.96 -13.72 -2.93
CA TYR A 153 -2.39 -13.91 -4.27
C TYR A 153 -0.92 -14.31 -4.27
N GLN A 154 -0.40 -14.92 -3.20
CA GLN A 154 1.01 -15.31 -3.06
C GLN A 154 1.58 -16.03 -4.27
N SER A 155 0.82 -16.95 -4.88
CA SER A 155 1.27 -17.71 -6.05
C SER A 155 1.43 -16.88 -7.33
N GLN A 156 0.95 -15.65 -7.35
CA GLN A 156 1.02 -14.73 -8.49
C GLN A 156 2.02 -13.58 -8.25
N LEU A 157 2.58 -13.49 -7.05
CA LEU A 157 3.43 -12.39 -6.63
C LEU A 157 4.87 -12.83 -6.40
N SER A 158 5.82 -12.02 -6.84
CA SER A 158 7.24 -12.19 -6.58
C SER A 158 7.67 -11.65 -5.22
N GLY A 159 6.93 -10.71 -4.63
CA GLY A 159 7.22 -10.18 -3.32
C GLY A 159 6.25 -9.12 -2.82
N LEU A 160 6.35 -8.87 -1.51
CA LEU A 160 5.62 -7.83 -0.77
C LEU A 160 6.61 -6.76 -0.28
N ILE A 161 6.21 -5.50 -0.40
CA ILE A 161 6.96 -4.35 0.12
C ILE A 161 6.03 -3.55 1.04
N VAL A 162 6.49 -3.29 2.26
CA VAL A 162 5.75 -2.49 3.25
C VAL A 162 6.60 -1.30 3.67
N GLU A 163 6.12 -0.09 3.38
CA GLU A 163 6.76 1.17 3.77
C GLU A 163 5.99 1.82 4.90
N SER A 164 6.63 2.06 6.04
CA SER A 164 6.04 2.73 7.21
C SER A 164 4.67 2.15 7.59
N GLY A 165 4.50 0.83 7.40
CA GLY A 165 3.25 0.13 7.65
C GLY A 165 3.10 -0.35 9.09
N PHE A 166 1.95 -0.91 9.40
CA PHE A 166 1.59 -1.39 10.73
C PHE A 166 0.94 -2.77 10.67
N ALA A 167 1.11 -3.52 11.77
CA ALA A 167 0.57 -4.87 11.91
C ALA A 167 -0.86 -4.88 12.48
N ASN A 168 -1.25 -3.81 13.19
CA ASN A 168 -2.52 -3.74 13.88
C ASN A 168 -3.13 -2.34 13.76
N ILE A 169 -4.30 -2.25 13.14
CA ILE A 169 -5.00 -0.98 12.95
C ILE A 169 -5.45 -0.35 14.28
N PHE A 170 -5.68 -1.15 15.32
CA PHE A 170 -6.03 -0.64 16.63
C PHE A 170 -4.86 0.13 17.26
N ASN A 171 -3.63 -0.39 17.12
CA ASN A 171 -2.45 0.32 17.57
C ASN A 171 -2.31 1.67 16.84
N LEU A 172 -2.60 1.70 15.54
CA LEU A 172 -2.60 2.95 14.77
C LEU A 172 -3.57 3.97 15.38
N PHE A 173 -4.77 3.57 15.78
CA PHE A 173 -5.73 4.46 16.44
C PHE A 173 -5.17 5.04 17.75
N GLU A 174 -4.55 4.20 18.57
CA GLU A 174 -3.93 4.64 19.82
C GLU A 174 -2.76 5.61 19.56
N TYR A 175 -1.89 5.33 18.58
CA TYR A 175 -0.78 6.21 18.21
C TYR A 175 -1.24 7.57 17.68
N LEU A 176 -2.32 7.59 16.91
CA LEU A 176 -2.91 8.81 16.41
C LEU A 176 -3.75 9.55 17.47
N GLY A 177 -3.90 9.02 18.68
CA GLY A 177 -4.67 9.64 19.76
C GLY A 177 -6.18 9.48 19.63
N PHE A 178 -6.67 8.55 18.81
CA PHE A 178 -8.09 8.25 18.74
C PHE A 178 -8.55 7.51 20.01
N PRO A 179 -9.64 7.95 20.67
CA PRO A 179 -10.10 7.37 21.92
C PRO A 179 -10.84 6.04 21.70
N ALA A 180 -10.19 5.06 21.11
CA ALA A 180 -10.77 3.78 20.66
C ALA A 180 -11.57 3.09 21.77
N LYS A 181 -11.05 3.05 23.00
CA LYS A 181 -11.73 2.46 24.16
C LYS A 181 -13.01 3.20 24.56
N ALA A 182 -13.01 4.54 24.42
CA ALA A 182 -14.18 5.34 24.78
C ALA A 182 -15.37 5.13 23.81
N VAL A 183 -15.10 4.68 22.59
CA VAL A 183 -16.12 4.34 21.58
C VAL A 183 -16.39 2.83 21.53
N GLY A 184 -15.94 2.08 22.54
CA GLY A 184 -16.24 0.66 22.69
C GLY A 184 -15.40 -0.27 21.79
N LEU A 185 -14.31 0.21 21.21
CA LEU A 185 -13.36 -0.65 20.51
C LEU A 185 -12.40 -1.27 21.52
N THR A 186 -12.38 -2.58 21.58
CA THR A 186 -11.40 -3.34 22.35
C THR A 186 -10.38 -3.96 21.39
N GLY A 187 -9.10 -3.94 21.77
CA GLY A 187 -8.05 -4.48 20.91
C GLY A 187 -8.18 -5.98 20.57
N ALA A 188 -9.07 -6.69 21.29
CA ALA A 188 -9.35 -8.10 21.07
C ALA A 188 -10.32 -8.35 19.89
N GLU A 189 -11.09 -7.34 19.48
CA GLU A 189 -12.13 -7.42 18.45
C GLU A 189 -11.67 -6.82 17.12
N THR A 190 -10.47 -6.23 17.08
CA THR A 190 -9.96 -5.63 15.84
C THR A 190 -9.18 -6.66 15.02
N PRO A 191 -9.49 -6.76 13.72
CA PRO A 191 -8.74 -7.60 12.83
C PRO A 191 -7.27 -7.20 12.88
N THR A 192 -6.42 -8.11 13.29
CA THR A 192 -5.01 -7.85 13.32
C THR A 192 -4.40 -8.31 12.01
N GLY A 193 -3.72 -7.41 11.29
CA GLY A 193 -2.88 -7.78 10.15
C GLY A 193 -1.88 -8.88 10.50
N LEU A 194 -1.56 -9.07 11.79
CA LEU A 194 -0.73 -10.16 12.30
C LEU A 194 -1.20 -11.56 11.89
N GLN A 195 -2.52 -11.80 11.81
CA GLN A 195 -3.04 -13.10 11.38
C GLN A 195 -2.76 -13.37 9.90
N LEU A 196 -2.78 -12.32 9.06
CA LEU A 196 -2.41 -12.39 7.65
C LEU A 196 -0.89 -12.55 7.50
N ILE A 197 -0.14 -11.69 8.16
CA ILE A 197 1.33 -11.62 8.08
C ILE A 197 1.96 -12.98 8.39
N ARG A 198 1.46 -13.68 9.41
CA ARG A 198 1.93 -15.03 9.79
C ARG A 198 1.68 -16.12 8.75
N LYS A 199 0.92 -15.80 7.70
CA LYS A 199 0.63 -16.71 6.59
C LYS A 199 1.23 -16.26 5.28
N ILE A 200 1.84 -15.07 5.23
CA ILE A 200 2.53 -14.55 4.05
C ILE A 200 3.92 -15.17 4.00
N SER A 201 4.19 -15.97 2.99
CA SER A 201 5.43 -16.73 2.80
C SER A 201 6.28 -16.26 1.62
N ILE A 202 5.76 -15.31 0.81
CA ILE A 202 6.52 -14.71 -0.29
C ILE A 202 7.60 -13.77 0.25
N PRO A 203 8.69 -13.55 -0.51
CA PRO A 203 9.73 -12.57 -0.14
C PRO A 203 9.14 -11.25 0.31
N THR A 204 9.62 -10.71 1.43
CA THR A 204 9.04 -9.50 2.04
C THR A 204 10.11 -8.50 2.45
N LEU A 205 9.96 -7.26 1.98
CA LEU A 205 10.77 -6.11 2.39
C LEU A 205 9.93 -5.16 3.24
N VAL A 206 10.40 -4.87 4.45
CA VAL A 206 9.84 -3.82 5.32
C VAL A 206 10.82 -2.67 5.36
N MET A 207 10.35 -1.45 5.05
CA MET A 207 11.14 -0.22 5.09
C MET A 207 10.51 0.77 6.06
N HIS A 208 11.31 1.42 6.92
CA HIS A 208 10.79 2.32 7.95
C HIS A 208 11.78 3.42 8.32
N GLY A 209 11.24 4.60 8.63
CA GLY A 209 12.04 5.69 9.19
C GLY A 209 12.33 5.48 10.68
N GLU A 210 13.58 5.69 11.10
CA GLU A 210 13.98 5.52 12.51
C GLU A 210 13.16 6.43 13.45
N ASN A 211 12.86 7.64 13.00
CA ASN A 211 12.18 8.68 13.80
C ASN A 211 10.69 8.84 13.44
N ASP A 212 10.05 7.80 12.90
CA ASP A 212 8.64 7.81 12.57
C ASP A 212 7.79 7.95 13.85
N GLN A 213 7.09 9.09 13.97
CA GLN A 213 6.23 9.42 15.11
C GLN A 213 4.74 9.17 14.83
N ILE A 214 4.38 8.83 13.59
CA ILE A 214 3.00 8.50 13.17
C ILE A 214 2.77 7.00 13.33
N VAL A 215 3.66 6.22 12.73
CA VAL A 215 3.70 4.76 12.90
C VAL A 215 5.03 4.42 13.57
N PRO A 216 5.05 4.06 14.85
CA PRO A 216 6.31 3.78 15.55
C PRO A 216 7.12 2.66 14.89
N LEU A 217 8.44 2.78 14.93
CA LEU A 217 9.38 1.79 14.38
C LEU A 217 9.12 0.36 14.87
N GLU A 218 8.54 0.23 16.05
CA GLU A 218 8.16 -1.08 16.61
C GLU A 218 7.17 -1.84 15.72
N GLU A 219 6.26 -1.16 15.02
CA GLU A 219 5.34 -1.80 14.08
C GLU A 219 6.09 -2.45 12.91
N ALA A 220 7.16 -1.82 12.41
CA ALA A 220 8.01 -2.43 11.37
C ALA A 220 8.72 -3.70 11.87
N ARG A 221 9.19 -3.70 13.13
CA ARG A 221 9.77 -4.89 13.75
C ARG A 221 8.73 -6.00 13.92
N VAL A 222 7.54 -5.66 14.40
CA VAL A 222 6.43 -6.61 14.53
C VAL A 222 6.06 -7.22 13.18
N LEU A 223 5.98 -6.41 12.11
CA LEU A 223 5.73 -6.89 10.76
C LEU A 223 6.83 -7.87 10.30
N HIS A 224 8.09 -7.44 10.37
CA HIS A 224 9.24 -8.24 9.95
C HIS A 224 9.35 -9.55 10.73
N ASP A 225 9.22 -9.51 12.05
CA ASP A 225 9.41 -10.70 12.89
C ASP A 225 8.31 -11.75 12.71
N ASN A 226 7.10 -11.30 12.39
CA ASN A 226 5.93 -12.19 12.26
C ASN A 226 5.65 -12.68 10.83
N VAL A 227 6.22 -12.05 9.77
CA VAL A 227 6.03 -12.56 8.42
C VAL A 227 6.65 -13.96 8.30
N ALA A 228 5.92 -14.88 7.65
CA ALA A 228 6.35 -16.28 7.51
C ALA A 228 7.37 -16.48 6.37
N ALA A 229 7.69 -15.43 5.62
CA ALA A 229 8.66 -15.49 4.53
C ALA A 229 10.04 -15.96 5.01
N ALA A 230 10.65 -16.86 4.24
CA ALA A 230 12.04 -17.30 4.48
C ALA A 230 13.05 -16.20 4.11
N ASP A 231 12.80 -15.45 3.01
CA ASP A 231 13.52 -14.23 2.67
C ASP A 231 12.71 -13.02 3.12
N LYS A 232 13.15 -12.41 4.21
CA LYS A 232 12.55 -11.21 4.76
C LYS A 232 13.63 -10.21 5.15
N ARG A 233 13.42 -8.94 4.81
CA ARG A 233 14.37 -7.85 5.02
C ARG A 233 13.72 -6.71 5.77
N LEU A 234 14.48 -6.07 6.64
CA LEU A 234 14.09 -4.85 7.35
C LEU A 234 15.12 -3.77 7.07
N LEU A 235 14.71 -2.72 6.38
CA LEU A 235 15.49 -1.50 6.21
C LEU A 235 14.97 -0.43 7.18
N ILE A 236 15.81 -0.04 8.13
CA ILE A 236 15.58 1.12 8.98
C ILE A 236 16.44 2.26 8.45
N ILE A 237 15.82 3.38 8.04
CA ILE A 237 16.54 4.53 7.51
C ILE A 237 16.80 5.54 8.65
N PRO A 238 18.06 5.79 9.01
CA PRO A 238 18.39 6.64 10.12
C PRO A 238 17.96 8.11 9.93
N GLY A 239 17.49 8.73 11.00
CA GLY A 239 17.23 10.17 11.05
C GLY A 239 16.02 10.66 10.23
N VAL A 240 15.26 9.76 9.60
CA VAL A 240 14.05 10.14 8.83
C VAL A 240 12.77 9.79 9.58
N ASP A 241 11.73 10.57 9.32
CA ASP A 241 10.39 10.38 9.85
C ASP A 241 9.42 9.82 8.78
N HIS A 242 8.13 9.69 9.13
CA HIS A 242 7.07 9.14 8.29
C HIS A 242 6.97 9.81 6.92
N ASN A 243 7.11 11.13 6.87
CA ASN A 243 6.89 11.93 5.67
C ASN A 243 8.18 12.27 4.92
N THR A 244 9.34 12.05 5.54
CA THR A 244 10.65 12.39 4.95
C THR A 244 11.43 11.16 4.48
N ILE A 245 10.88 9.95 4.66
CA ILE A 245 11.56 8.69 4.31
C ILE A 245 12.07 8.70 2.87
N PHE A 246 11.24 9.08 1.91
CA PHE A 246 11.64 9.14 0.52
C PHE A 246 12.59 10.31 0.24
N LEU A 247 12.29 11.51 0.76
CA LEU A 247 13.08 12.72 0.46
C LEU A 247 14.50 12.69 1.04
N ARG A 248 14.65 12.25 2.30
CA ARG A 248 15.95 12.24 3.01
C ARG A 248 16.64 10.91 2.97
N GLY A 249 15.88 9.81 2.80
CA GLY A 249 16.39 8.45 2.72
C GLY A 249 16.45 7.90 1.30
N MET A 250 16.24 8.71 0.27
CA MET A 250 16.03 8.28 -1.12
C MET A 250 17.09 7.29 -1.62
N GLU A 251 18.36 7.56 -1.38
CA GLU A 251 19.45 6.70 -1.88
C GLU A 251 19.36 5.29 -1.28
N GLN A 252 19.27 5.18 0.05
CA GLN A 252 19.14 3.90 0.74
C GLN A 252 17.86 3.18 0.39
N TYR A 253 16.74 3.92 0.32
CA TYR A 253 15.43 3.44 -0.05
C TYR A 253 15.44 2.81 -1.45
N LEU A 254 15.87 3.56 -2.47
CA LEU A 254 15.88 3.10 -3.86
C LEU A 254 16.89 1.97 -4.09
N GLN A 255 18.05 2.01 -3.42
CA GLN A 255 19.05 0.95 -3.50
C GLN A 255 18.50 -0.37 -2.97
N GLU A 256 17.89 -0.36 -1.77
CA GLU A 256 17.34 -1.59 -1.18
C GLU A 256 16.12 -2.09 -1.95
N LEU A 257 15.22 -1.20 -2.38
CA LEU A 257 14.08 -1.55 -3.22
C LEU A 257 14.54 -2.25 -4.50
N LYS A 258 15.51 -1.65 -5.22
CA LYS A 258 16.10 -2.24 -6.42
C LYS A 258 16.74 -3.59 -6.14
N ASN A 259 17.53 -3.72 -5.09
CA ASN A 259 18.20 -4.96 -4.71
C ASN A 259 17.17 -6.06 -4.42
N PHE A 260 16.13 -5.74 -3.63
CA PHE A 260 15.08 -6.67 -3.28
C PHE A 260 14.34 -7.16 -4.51
N VAL A 261 13.85 -6.23 -5.33
CA VAL A 261 13.09 -6.58 -6.55
C VAL A 261 13.95 -7.38 -7.52
N SER A 262 15.21 -6.98 -7.77
CA SER A 262 16.09 -7.69 -8.70
C SER A 262 16.45 -9.12 -8.23
N THR A 263 16.45 -9.36 -6.93
CA THR A 263 16.71 -10.71 -6.38
C THR A 263 15.54 -11.67 -6.62
N HIS A 264 14.33 -11.14 -6.74
CA HIS A 264 13.09 -11.93 -6.82
C HIS A 264 12.35 -11.77 -8.17
N SER A 265 13.06 -11.27 -9.21
CA SER A 265 12.53 -11.07 -10.57
C SER A 265 12.80 -12.25 -11.49
#